data_c32c1009573078a5f8f37cb17bff30d8
#
_entry.id   c32c1009573078a5f8f37cb17bff30d8
#
_cell.length_a   1.000
_cell.length_b   1.000
_cell.length_c   1.000
_cell.angle_alpha   90.00
_cell.angle_beta   90.00
_cell.angle_gamma   90.00
#
_symmetry.space_group_name_H-M   'P 1'
#
loop_
_entity.id
_entity.type
_entity.pdbx_description
1 polymer ?
#
loop_
_entity_poly.entity_id
_entity_poly.type
_entity_poly.pdbx_seq_one_letter_code
_entity_poly.pdbx_strand_id
1 'polypeptide(L)'
;MSKAPFWYDTALQVPSDTAQVTVAGATIEYATWGKVGNPGIVLIHGSNAHLEWWRFTAPFLADRFRVAALDLSGNGNSDWRERYSGELFAQEVWAVCAAAQLGPKPFVVGHSFGGFAALETGHHYGDQLGGVLFMDFTVAPPEQYIGKSERSTKQL
;
A
#
# COMPACT_ATOMS: atom_id res chain seq x y z
N MET A 1 8.85 -11.38 -29.95
CA MET A 1 8.38 -10.74 -28.71
C MET A 1 7.30 -9.74 -29.08
N SER A 2 6.10 -9.83 -28.49
CA SER A 2 5.06 -8.82 -28.69
C SER A 2 5.52 -7.53 -28.00
N LYS A 3 5.36 -6.39 -28.66
CA LYS A 3 5.62 -5.08 -28.05
C LYS A 3 4.57 -4.85 -26.96
N ALA A 4 4.97 -4.21 -25.86
CA ALA A 4 4.03 -3.75 -24.83
C ALA A 4 2.95 -2.85 -25.47
N PRO A 5 1.73 -2.85 -24.94
CA PRO A 5 0.69 -1.93 -25.42
C PRO A 5 1.14 -0.48 -25.22
N PHE A 6 0.74 0.40 -26.15
CA PHE A 6 1.09 1.84 -26.11
C PHE A 6 0.76 2.51 -24.75
N TRP A 7 -0.39 2.18 -24.17
CA TRP A 7 -0.81 2.75 -22.90
C TRP A 7 0.15 2.40 -21.74
N TYR A 8 0.75 1.21 -21.78
CA TYR A 8 1.70 0.76 -20.77
C TYR A 8 3.00 1.58 -20.83
N ASP A 9 3.58 1.71 -22.04
CA ASP A 9 4.78 2.51 -22.23
C ASP A 9 4.55 3.98 -21.85
N THR A 10 3.35 4.53 -22.19
CA THR A 10 2.97 5.89 -21.81
C THR A 10 2.87 6.04 -20.29
N ALA A 11 2.24 5.10 -19.60
CA ALA A 11 2.11 5.13 -18.15
C ALA A 11 3.48 5.11 -17.45
N LEU A 12 4.42 4.29 -17.94
CA LEU A 12 5.77 4.21 -17.37
C LEU A 12 6.57 5.52 -17.52
N GLN A 13 6.21 6.36 -18.49
CA GLN A 13 6.86 7.66 -18.71
C GLN A 13 6.31 8.77 -17.81
N VAL A 14 5.18 8.57 -17.14
CA VAL A 14 4.63 9.56 -16.21
C VAL A 14 5.57 9.70 -15.01
N PRO A 15 6.10 10.91 -14.74
CA PRO A 15 7.04 11.10 -13.66
C PRO A 15 6.37 10.85 -12.29
N SER A 16 7.15 10.33 -11.37
CA SER A 16 6.78 10.17 -9.97
C SER A 16 7.90 10.71 -9.09
N ASP A 17 7.52 11.24 -7.94
CA ASP A 17 8.46 11.63 -6.90
C ASP A 17 8.61 10.47 -5.90
N THR A 18 9.84 10.09 -5.61
CA THR A 18 10.15 9.07 -4.60
C THR A 18 10.68 9.75 -3.34
N ALA A 19 10.18 9.33 -2.18
CA ALA A 19 10.57 9.86 -0.89
C ALA A 19 10.50 8.77 0.20
N GLN A 20 10.92 9.12 1.41
CA GLN A 20 10.96 8.21 2.54
C GLN A 20 10.36 8.86 3.79
N VAL A 21 9.79 8.03 4.65
CA VAL A 21 9.32 8.44 5.98
C VAL A 21 9.75 7.41 7.02
N THR A 22 10.15 7.87 8.21
CA THR A 22 10.53 6.96 9.30
C THR A 22 9.31 6.64 10.16
N VAL A 23 9.06 5.34 10.37
CA VAL A 23 7.95 4.83 11.17
C VAL A 23 8.47 3.81 12.17
N ALA A 24 8.34 4.10 13.46
CA ALA A 24 8.80 3.21 14.54
C ALA A 24 10.23 2.66 14.29
N GLY A 25 11.14 3.54 13.90
CA GLY A 25 12.56 3.23 13.67
C GLY A 25 12.90 2.61 12.32
N ALA A 26 11.93 2.34 11.44
CA ALA A 26 12.18 1.83 10.09
C ALA A 26 11.89 2.89 9.05
N THR A 27 12.72 2.95 8.03
CA THR A 27 12.53 3.82 6.85
C THR A 27 11.60 3.15 5.86
N ILE A 28 10.54 3.84 5.49
CA ILE A 28 9.52 3.38 4.54
C ILE A 28 9.62 4.23 3.29
N GLU A 29 9.90 3.58 2.16
CA GLU A 29 9.93 4.24 0.85
C GLU A 29 8.53 4.31 0.24
N TYR A 30 8.24 5.42 -0.44
CA TYR A 30 7.02 5.60 -1.19
C TYR A 30 7.24 6.45 -2.44
N ALA A 31 6.39 6.28 -3.42
CA ALA A 31 6.34 7.10 -4.63
C ALA A 31 4.98 7.81 -4.73
N THR A 32 4.96 8.99 -5.36
CA THR A 32 3.74 9.78 -5.50
C THR A 32 3.52 10.25 -6.94
N TRP A 33 2.25 10.36 -7.32
CA TRP A 33 1.76 10.92 -8.58
C TRP A 33 0.61 11.87 -8.33
N GLY A 34 0.35 12.73 -9.30
CA GLY A 34 -0.78 13.67 -9.25
C GLY A 34 -0.52 14.87 -8.33
N LYS A 35 -1.47 15.78 -8.31
CA LYS A 35 -1.34 17.07 -7.64
C LYS A 35 -1.72 16.98 -6.16
N VAL A 36 -0.93 17.61 -5.31
CA VAL A 36 -1.31 17.90 -3.92
C VAL A 36 -2.58 18.76 -3.93
N GLY A 37 -3.52 18.45 -3.05
CA GLY A 37 -4.85 19.08 -2.99
C GLY A 37 -5.96 18.27 -3.67
N ASN A 38 -5.62 17.35 -4.57
CA ASN A 38 -6.58 16.37 -5.05
C ASN A 38 -6.93 15.35 -3.94
N PRO A 39 -8.10 14.68 -4.02
CA PRO A 39 -8.41 13.58 -3.10
C PRO A 39 -7.30 12.52 -3.10
N GLY A 40 -6.91 12.03 -1.93
CA GLY A 40 -5.79 11.11 -1.78
C GLY A 40 -6.16 9.65 -1.93
N ILE A 41 -5.26 8.87 -2.54
CA ILE A 41 -5.30 7.41 -2.57
C ILE A 41 -3.92 6.87 -2.21
N VAL A 42 -3.85 5.90 -1.29
CA VAL A 42 -2.66 5.10 -1.03
C VAL A 42 -2.88 3.67 -1.56
N LEU A 43 -1.88 3.17 -2.30
CA LEU A 43 -1.88 1.85 -2.93
C LEU A 43 -0.89 0.94 -2.21
N ILE A 44 -1.35 -0.23 -1.75
CA ILE A 44 -0.56 -1.17 -0.95
C ILE A 44 -0.41 -2.48 -1.73
N HIS A 45 0.84 -2.88 -1.97
CA HIS A 45 1.20 -4.09 -2.73
C HIS A 45 0.91 -5.39 -1.97
N GLY A 46 0.86 -6.50 -2.69
CA GLY A 46 0.73 -7.85 -2.13
C GLY A 46 2.04 -8.45 -1.61
N SER A 47 1.99 -9.71 -1.18
CA SER A 47 3.16 -10.44 -0.67
C SER A 47 4.29 -10.49 -1.71
N ASN A 48 5.53 -10.30 -1.25
CA ASN A 48 6.74 -10.36 -2.08
C ASN A 48 6.72 -9.42 -3.30
N ALA A 49 5.89 -8.37 -3.25
CA ALA A 49 5.85 -7.30 -4.23
C ALA A 49 6.45 -6.01 -3.63
N HIS A 50 6.34 -4.92 -4.33
CA HIS A 50 6.84 -3.61 -3.94
C HIS A 50 6.07 -2.51 -4.69
N LEU A 51 6.32 -1.25 -4.41
CA LEU A 51 5.59 -0.10 -4.96
C LEU A 51 5.60 -0.03 -6.50
N GLU A 52 6.62 -0.58 -7.16
CA GLU A 52 6.69 -0.63 -8.63
C GLU A 52 5.56 -1.47 -9.27
N TRP A 53 4.90 -2.33 -8.50
CA TRP A 53 3.66 -3.01 -8.92
C TRP A 53 2.59 -2.03 -9.41
N TRP A 54 2.61 -0.81 -8.86
CA TRP A 54 1.64 0.23 -9.17
C TRP A 54 2.12 1.23 -10.23
N ARG A 55 3.37 1.12 -10.71
CA ARG A 55 4.02 2.07 -11.61
C ARG A 55 3.22 2.33 -12.89
N PHE A 56 2.54 1.33 -13.43
CA PHE A 56 1.77 1.45 -14.66
C PHE A 56 0.27 1.69 -14.43
N THR A 57 -0.24 1.60 -13.20
CA THR A 57 -1.64 1.85 -12.86
C THR A 57 -1.85 3.19 -12.16
N ALA A 58 -0.96 3.59 -11.27
CA ALA A 58 -1.05 4.85 -10.55
C ALA A 58 -1.20 6.08 -11.47
N PRO A 59 -0.52 6.18 -12.63
CA PRO A 59 -0.69 7.30 -13.55
C PRO A 59 -2.11 7.53 -14.04
N PHE A 60 -2.90 6.48 -14.22
CA PHE A 60 -4.30 6.61 -14.64
C PHE A 60 -5.21 7.24 -13.59
N LEU A 61 -4.80 7.22 -12.33
CA LEU A 61 -5.51 7.86 -11.23
C LEU A 61 -5.04 9.30 -10.99
N ALA A 62 -3.84 9.64 -11.45
CA ALA A 62 -3.13 10.87 -11.10
C ALA A 62 -3.79 12.16 -11.62
N ASP A 63 -4.63 12.08 -12.64
CA ASP A 63 -5.38 13.25 -13.15
C ASP A 63 -6.43 13.74 -12.14
N ARG A 64 -6.96 12.83 -11.32
CA ARG A 64 -8.06 13.11 -10.38
C ARG A 64 -7.66 12.99 -8.93
N PHE A 65 -6.60 12.26 -8.64
CA PHE A 65 -6.17 11.94 -7.29
C PHE A 65 -4.72 12.32 -7.06
N ARG A 66 -4.39 12.62 -5.80
CA ARG A 66 -3.03 12.54 -5.30
C ARG A 66 -2.81 11.09 -4.89
N VAL A 67 -1.92 10.39 -5.59
CA VAL A 67 -1.68 8.95 -5.41
C VAL A 67 -0.35 8.74 -4.72
N ALA A 68 -0.31 7.84 -3.75
CA ALA A 68 0.91 7.30 -3.19
C ALA A 68 0.92 5.77 -3.31
N ALA A 69 2.08 5.18 -3.50
CA ALA A 69 2.32 3.75 -3.35
C ALA A 69 3.54 3.57 -2.45
N LEU A 70 3.50 2.62 -1.53
CA LEU A 70 4.61 2.41 -0.59
C LEU A 70 5.18 1.00 -0.72
N ASP A 71 6.43 0.86 -0.29
CA ASP A 71 7.03 -0.42 0.07
C ASP A 71 6.74 -0.66 1.56
N LEU A 72 5.90 -1.64 1.89
CA LEU A 72 5.76 -2.07 3.29
C LEU A 72 7.11 -2.53 3.84
N SER A 73 7.37 -2.33 5.12
CA SER A 73 8.61 -2.81 5.74
C SER A 73 8.86 -4.29 5.44
N GLY A 74 10.11 -4.63 5.16
CA GLY A 74 10.53 -5.95 4.68
C GLY A 74 10.35 -6.19 3.18
N ASN A 75 9.94 -5.17 2.41
CA ASN A 75 9.74 -5.24 0.96
C ASN A 75 10.42 -4.05 0.27
N GLY A 76 10.74 -4.24 -1.02
CA GLY A 76 11.32 -3.20 -1.86
C GLY A 76 12.55 -2.54 -1.23
N ASN A 77 12.53 -1.23 -1.17
CA ASN A 77 13.61 -0.40 -0.59
C ASN A 77 13.33 0.05 0.86
N SER A 78 12.24 -0.42 1.47
CA SER A 78 11.96 -0.15 2.87
C SER A 78 12.78 -1.05 3.80
N ASP A 79 13.03 -0.56 5.01
CA ASP A 79 13.80 -1.30 6.02
C ASP A 79 13.10 -2.59 6.45
N TRP A 80 13.88 -3.55 6.92
CA TRP A 80 13.40 -4.74 7.61
C TRP A 80 13.19 -4.45 9.09
N ARG A 81 12.28 -5.21 9.71
CA ARG A 81 12.01 -5.15 11.14
C ARG A 81 12.31 -6.48 11.81
N GLU A 82 12.66 -6.45 13.08
CA GLU A 82 12.78 -7.67 13.88
C GLU A 82 11.42 -8.34 14.13
N ARG A 83 10.35 -7.54 14.20
CA ARG A 83 8.98 -7.99 14.42
C ARG A 83 8.01 -7.21 13.55
N TYR A 84 6.97 -7.88 13.14
CA TYR A 84 5.89 -7.32 12.34
C TYR A 84 4.56 -7.48 13.05
N SER A 85 3.67 -6.52 12.88
CA SER A 85 2.28 -6.57 13.36
C SER A 85 1.36 -5.82 12.40
N GLY A 86 0.07 -6.12 12.45
CA GLY A 86 -0.93 -5.37 11.70
C GLY A 86 -0.93 -3.89 12.05
N GLU A 87 -0.78 -3.56 13.33
CA GLU A 87 -0.67 -2.18 13.80
C GLU A 87 0.53 -1.43 13.20
N LEU A 88 1.70 -2.07 13.10
CA LEU A 88 2.88 -1.47 12.46
C LEU A 88 2.63 -1.19 10.98
N PHE A 89 2.02 -2.12 10.24
CA PHE A 89 1.66 -1.87 8.85
C PHE A 89 0.64 -0.74 8.72
N ALA A 90 -0.35 -0.66 9.61
CA ALA A 90 -1.29 0.46 9.64
C ALA A 90 -0.60 1.80 9.90
N GLN A 91 0.36 1.85 10.82
CA GLN A 91 1.17 3.03 11.09
C GLN A 91 2.02 3.44 9.87
N GLU A 92 2.60 2.50 9.14
CA GLU A 92 3.35 2.77 7.91
C GLU A 92 2.46 3.41 6.84
N VAL A 93 1.30 2.81 6.58
CA VAL A 93 0.33 3.33 5.62
C VAL A 93 -0.13 4.73 6.01
N TRP A 94 -0.47 4.94 7.28
CA TRP A 94 -0.94 6.24 7.77
C TRP A 94 0.15 7.33 7.71
N ALA A 95 1.38 6.98 8.06
CA ALA A 95 2.50 7.90 7.96
C ALA A 95 2.79 8.31 6.50
N VAL A 96 2.67 7.38 5.56
CA VAL A 96 2.79 7.68 4.13
C VAL A 96 1.65 8.57 3.66
N CYS A 97 0.40 8.36 4.12
CA CYS A 97 -0.72 9.24 3.79
C CYS A 97 -0.42 10.70 4.17
N ALA A 98 0.16 10.91 5.36
CA ALA A 98 0.55 12.25 5.82
C ALA A 98 1.74 12.83 5.04
N ALA A 99 2.82 12.05 4.89
CA ALA A 99 4.05 12.48 4.22
C ALA A 99 3.82 12.76 2.71
N ALA A 100 2.98 11.96 2.05
CA ALA A 100 2.60 12.13 0.65
C ALA A 100 1.55 13.24 0.42
N GLN A 101 1.06 13.87 1.49
CA GLN A 101 0.04 14.93 1.44
C GLN A 101 -1.25 14.48 0.74
N LEU A 102 -1.80 13.34 1.16
CA LEU A 102 -3.01 12.76 0.57
C LEU A 102 -4.32 13.42 1.02
N GLY A 103 -4.22 14.47 1.84
CA GLY A 103 -5.37 15.23 2.33
C GLY A 103 -6.08 14.55 3.51
N PRO A 104 -7.24 15.12 3.94
CA PRO A 104 -7.84 14.81 5.24
C PRO A 104 -8.58 13.47 5.30
N LYS A 105 -8.97 12.90 4.18
CA LYS A 105 -9.71 11.61 4.11
C LYS A 105 -9.23 10.76 2.93
N PRO A 106 -7.99 10.22 2.99
CA PRO A 106 -7.47 9.42 1.90
C PRO A 106 -8.23 8.09 1.78
N PHE A 107 -8.30 7.57 0.56
CA PHE A 107 -8.74 6.20 0.29
C PHE A 107 -7.54 5.26 0.41
N VAL A 108 -7.78 4.08 0.98
CA VAL A 108 -6.76 3.02 1.13
C VAL A 108 -7.14 1.85 0.23
N VAL A 109 -6.23 1.46 -0.66
CA VAL A 109 -6.43 0.36 -1.61
C VAL A 109 -5.33 -0.67 -1.41
N GLY A 110 -5.70 -1.89 -1.03
CA GLY A 110 -4.76 -2.96 -0.77
C GLY A 110 -5.01 -4.20 -1.63
N HIS A 111 -3.95 -4.75 -2.24
CA HIS A 111 -4.00 -5.98 -3.00
C HIS A 111 -3.43 -7.14 -2.19
N SER A 112 -4.16 -8.26 -2.10
CA SER A 112 -3.71 -9.49 -1.42
C SER A 112 -3.24 -9.21 0.02
N PHE A 113 -1.97 -9.44 0.37
CA PHE A 113 -1.41 -9.06 1.68
C PHE A 113 -1.58 -7.56 1.99
N GLY A 114 -1.51 -6.69 0.99
CA GLY A 114 -1.84 -5.26 1.15
C GLY A 114 -3.30 -5.04 1.56
N GLY A 115 -4.20 -5.98 1.25
CA GLY A 115 -5.57 -5.98 1.77
C GLY A 115 -5.62 -6.18 3.28
N PHE A 116 -4.74 -7.03 3.85
CA PHE A 116 -4.58 -7.14 5.30
C PHE A 116 -4.08 -5.82 5.91
N ALA A 117 -3.04 -5.21 5.33
CA ALA A 117 -2.55 -3.91 5.81
C ALA A 117 -3.63 -2.81 5.69
N ALA A 118 -4.45 -2.84 4.63
CA ALA A 118 -5.57 -1.92 4.45
C ALA A 118 -6.68 -2.14 5.50
N LEU A 119 -6.97 -3.41 5.86
CA LEU A 119 -7.91 -3.76 6.93
C LEU A 119 -7.44 -3.21 8.27
N GLU A 120 -6.19 -3.43 8.62
CA GLU A 120 -5.57 -2.91 9.85
C GLU A 120 -5.58 -1.37 9.86
N THR A 121 -5.30 -0.73 8.72
CA THR A 121 -5.41 0.74 8.59
C THR A 121 -6.83 1.21 8.83
N GLY A 122 -7.82 0.51 8.27
CA GLY A 122 -9.25 0.78 8.52
C GLY A 122 -9.64 0.58 9.98
N HIS A 123 -9.09 -0.43 10.65
CA HIS A 123 -9.33 -0.69 12.07
C HIS A 123 -8.79 0.44 12.96
N HIS A 124 -7.57 0.89 12.71
CA HIS A 124 -6.91 1.90 13.56
C HIS A 124 -7.27 3.35 13.21
N TYR A 125 -7.56 3.65 11.94
CA TYR A 125 -7.72 5.01 11.42
C TYR A 125 -9.02 5.25 10.65
N GLY A 126 -10.00 4.33 10.73
CA GLY A 126 -11.20 4.32 9.90
C GLY A 126 -11.96 5.64 9.86
N ASP A 127 -12.10 6.32 11.01
CA ASP A 127 -12.79 7.61 11.11
C ASP A 127 -12.08 8.74 10.32
N GLN A 128 -10.81 8.54 9.99
CA GLN A 128 -9.97 9.50 9.27
C GLN A 128 -9.81 9.15 7.78
N LEU A 129 -10.42 8.04 7.32
CA LEU A 129 -10.34 7.57 5.95
C LEU A 129 -11.59 7.94 5.13
N GLY A 130 -11.41 8.10 3.83
CA GLY A 130 -12.50 8.22 2.87
C GLY A 130 -13.15 6.88 2.54
N GLY A 131 -12.39 5.80 2.67
CA GLY A 131 -12.82 4.43 2.44
C GLY A 131 -11.65 3.48 2.31
N VAL A 132 -11.96 2.17 2.36
CA VAL A 132 -10.98 1.08 2.20
C VAL A 132 -11.46 0.13 1.11
N LEU A 133 -10.59 -0.20 0.16
CA LEU A 133 -10.84 -1.15 -0.91
C LEU A 133 -9.87 -2.33 -0.79
N PHE A 134 -10.43 -3.53 -0.74
CA PHE A 134 -9.67 -4.78 -0.79
C PHE A 134 -9.74 -5.36 -2.19
N MET A 135 -8.58 -5.74 -2.73
CA MET A 135 -8.45 -6.42 -4.00
C MET A 135 -7.83 -7.79 -3.75
N ASP A 136 -8.52 -8.84 -4.16
CA ASP A 136 -8.06 -10.24 -3.98
C ASP A 136 -7.70 -10.58 -2.52
N PHE A 137 -8.53 -10.10 -1.60
CA PHE A 137 -8.42 -10.35 -0.16
C PHE A 137 -9.80 -10.64 0.44
N THR A 138 -9.91 -11.73 1.16
CA THR A 138 -11.16 -12.12 1.82
C THR A 138 -11.08 -11.86 3.31
N VAL A 139 -12.00 -11.06 3.82
CA VAL A 139 -12.22 -10.92 5.26
C VAL A 139 -13.06 -12.10 5.73
N ALA A 140 -12.51 -12.88 6.66
CA ALA A 140 -13.20 -14.02 7.24
C ALA A 140 -13.35 -13.85 8.75
N PRO A 141 -14.32 -14.51 9.40
CA PRO A 141 -14.44 -14.52 10.85
C PRO A 141 -13.15 -15.04 11.52
N PRO A 142 -12.81 -14.56 12.72
CA PRO A 142 -11.54 -14.89 13.40
C PRO A 142 -11.26 -16.40 13.51
N GLU A 143 -12.27 -17.21 13.72
CA GLU A 143 -12.18 -18.67 13.83
C GLU A 143 -11.71 -19.37 12.56
N GLN A 144 -11.85 -18.73 11.40
CA GLN A 144 -11.34 -19.26 10.12
C GLN A 144 -9.84 -18.96 9.93
N TYR A 145 -9.28 -17.99 10.66
CA TYR A 145 -7.86 -17.69 10.62
C TYR A 145 -7.04 -18.57 11.57
N ILE A 146 -7.59 -18.92 12.73
CA ILE A 146 -6.91 -19.73 13.76
C ILE A 146 -6.44 -21.07 13.20
N GLY A 147 -7.26 -21.75 12.40
CA GLY A 147 -6.91 -23.04 11.79
C GLY A 147 -5.85 -22.99 10.69
N LYS A 148 -5.52 -21.80 10.16
CA LYS A 148 -4.48 -21.63 9.12
C LYS A 148 -3.11 -21.40 9.73
N SER A 149 -3.00 -20.76 10.90
CA SER A 149 -1.73 -20.53 11.58
C SER A 149 -1.11 -21.84 12.12
N GLU A 150 -1.94 -22.77 12.59
CA GLU A 150 -1.48 -24.09 13.05
C GLU A 150 -0.98 -25.01 11.94
N ARG A 151 -1.48 -24.84 10.70
CA ARG A 151 -1.01 -25.62 9.54
C ARG A 151 0.34 -25.16 9.02
N SER A 152 0.68 -23.89 9.19
CA SER A 152 1.95 -23.32 8.72
C SER A 152 3.14 -23.77 9.58
N THR A 153 2.91 -24.05 10.86
CA THR A 153 3.96 -24.50 11.79
C THR A 153 4.28 -26.00 11.68
N LYS A 154 3.48 -26.79 10.98
CA LYS A 154 3.71 -28.24 10.79
C LYS A 154 4.43 -28.63 9.49
N GLN A 155 4.84 -27.65 8.67
CA GLN A 155 5.54 -27.86 7.39
C GLN A 155 6.95 -27.28 7.34
N LEU A 156 7.56 -27.06 8.48
CA LEU A 156 9.00 -26.73 8.60
C LEU A 156 9.74 -27.88 9.29
#